data_5164c7e1390f1168e2b1ddebe6d05426
#
_entry.id   5164c7e1390f1168e2b1ddebe6d05426
#
_cell.length_a   1.000
_cell.length_b   1.000
_cell.length_c   1.000
_cell.angle_alpha   90.00
_cell.angle_beta   90.00
_cell.angle_gamma   90.00
#
_symmetry.space_group_name_H-M   'P 1'
#
loop_
_entity.id
_entity.type
_entity.pdbx_description
1 polymer ?
#
loop_
_entity_poly.entity_id
_entity_poly.type
_entity_poly.pdbx_seq_one_letter_code
_entity_poly.pdbx_strand_id
1 'polypeptide(L)'
;MLFNYRKHKTFILFFFLIASCIFLGIYYLLTPNKSLKKFTPRDVNPELVDTTVQHIGYNHTIADFAFTNQNGKLITQKDYTDKIYVADFFFTTCPTICPKMTDNMVWLQSQIKNYPKVMLLSHSVTPDIDSVS
;
A
#
# COMPACT_ATOMS: atom_id res chain seq x y z
N MET A 1 30.13 -50.22 26.23
CA MET A 1 28.93 -49.96 25.40
C MET A 1 28.34 -48.53 25.50
N LEU A 2 28.62 -47.79 26.56
CA LEU A 2 28.06 -46.42 26.79
C LEU A 2 28.70 -45.31 25.97
N PHE A 3 29.92 -45.49 25.46
CA PHE A 3 30.64 -44.44 24.71
C PHE A 3 30.12 -44.18 23.29
N ASN A 4 29.42 -45.14 22.70
CA ASN A 4 28.84 -45.04 21.36
C ASN A 4 27.51 -44.30 21.36
N TYR A 5 26.74 -44.34 22.43
CA TYR A 5 25.41 -43.73 22.57
C TYR A 5 25.48 -42.19 22.64
N ARG A 6 26.51 -41.66 23.32
CA ARG A 6 26.71 -40.19 23.38
C ARG A 6 27.08 -39.58 22.02
N LYS A 7 27.91 -40.28 21.25
CA LYS A 7 28.27 -39.84 19.89
C LYS A 7 27.10 -39.82 18.94
N HIS A 8 26.20 -40.79 19.02
CA HIS A 8 24.99 -40.79 18.20
C HIS A 8 24.02 -39.66 18.58
N LYS A 9 23.85 -39.32 19.84
CA LYS A 9 23.03 -38.17 20.27
C LYS A 9 23.56 -36.84 19.75
N THR A 10 24.87 -36.61 19.86
CA THR A 10 25.48 -35.37 19.35
C THR A 10 25.38 -35.28 17.82
N PHE A 11 25.53 -36.39 17.11
CA PHE A 11 25.35 -36.44 15.67
C PHE A 11 23.91 -36.12 15.25
N ILE A 12 22.94 -36.67 15.94
CA ILE A 12 21.52 -36.41 15.69
C ILE A 12 21.17 -34.94 15.95
N LEU A 13 21.66 -34.36 17.06
CA LEU A 13 21.47 -32.93 17.37
C LEU A 13 22.06 -32.03 16.30
N PHE A 14 23.27 -32.35 15.84
CA PHE A 14 23.95 -31.58 14.80
C PHE A 14 23.21 -31.65 13.46
N PHE A 15 22.67 -32.82 13.12
CA PHE A 15 21.85 -33.03 11.92
C PHE A 15 20.55 -32.18 11.97
N PHE A 16 19.86 -32.16 13.11
CA PHE A 16 18.66 -31.36 13.29
C PHE A 16 18.96 -29.85 13.22
N LEU A 17 20.11 -29.43 13.74
CA LEU A 17 20.52 -28.04 13.69
C LEU A 17 20.80 -27.59 12.25
N ILE A 18 21.51 -28.40 11.46
CA ILE A 18 21.74 -28.13 10.03
C ILE A 18 20.42 -28.12 9.26
N ALA A 19 19.55 -29.11 9.48
CA ALA A 19 18.25 -29.17 8.81
C ALA A 19 17.38 -27.94 9.13
N SER A 20 17.38 -27.47 10.38
CA SER A 20 16.70 -26.25 10.79
C SER A 20 17.25 -25.01 10.08
N CYS A 21 18.59 -24.89 9.99
CA CYS A 21 19.22 -23.75 9.27
C CYS A 21 18.88 -23.77 7.77
N ILE A 22 18.88 -24.95 7.15
CA ILE A 22 18.50 -25.10 5.74
C ILE A 22 17.02 -24.72 5.56
N PHE A 23 16.14 -25.19 6.43
CA PHE A 23 14.72 -24.88 6.37
C PHE A 23 14.44 -23.39 6.53
N LEU A 24 15.09 -22.73 7.49
CA LEU A 24 14.99 -21.28 7.67
C LEU A 24 15.54 -20.52 6.45
N GLY A 25 16.66 -20.95 5.90
CA GLY A 25 17.23 -20.36 4.67
C GLY A 25 16.26 -20.45 3.50
N ILE A 26 15.69 -21.64 3.27
CA ILE A 26 14.67 -21.86 2.22
C ILE A 26 13.42 -21.02 2.48
N TYR A 27 12.96 -20.94 3.72
CA TYR A 27 11.82 -20.12 4.11
C TYR A 27 12.04 -18.63 3.77
N TYR A 28 13.22 -18.09 4.11
CA TYR A 28 13.59 -16.70 3.78
C TYR A 28 13.71 -16.45 2.26
N LEU A 29 14.23 -17.42 1.51
CA LEU A 29 14.34 -17.33 0.05
C LEU A 29 12.98 -17.43 -0.66
N LEU A 30 12.07 -18.23 -0.14
CA LEU A 30 10.75 -18.45 -0.74
C LEU A 30 9.70 -17.42 -0.27
N THR A 31 9.94 -16.68 0.80
CA THR A 31 9.06 -15.56 1.20
C THR A 31 9.27 -14.38 0.26
N PRO A 32 8.35 -14.10 -0.67
CA PRO A 32 8.51 -12.97 -1.57
C PRO A 32 8.44 -11.68 -0.75
N ASN A 33 9.42 -10.82 -0.93
CA ASN A 33 9.34 -9.44 -0.48
C ASN A 33 8.14 -8.79 -1.19
N LYS A 34 7.02 -8.69 -0.50
CA LYS A 34 5.80 -8.03 -0.99
C LYS A 34 6.02 -6.51 -1.03
N SER A 35 6.94 -6.05 -1.84
CA SER A 35 7.02 -4.62 -2.13
C SER A 35 5.89 -4.26 -3.08
N LEU A 36 5.14 -3.22 -2.75
CA LEU A 36 4.13 -2.68 -3.66
C LEU A 36 4.83 -2.16 -4.92
N LYS A 37 4.27 -2.47 -6.08
CA LYS A 37 4.76 -1.93 -7.35
C LYS A 37 4.52 -0.42 -7.35
N LYS A 38 5.57 0.34 -7.62
CA LYS A 38 5.49 1.78 -7.84
C LYS A 38 5.22 2.01 -9.32
N PHE A 39 4.15 2.72 -9.61
CA PHE A 39 3.84 3.17 -10.96
C PHE A 39 4.30 4.62 -11.13
N THR A 40 4.80 4.93 -12.30
CA THR A 40 5.21 6.27 -12.70
C THR A 40 4.38 6.69 -13.93
N PRO A 41 4.35 7.97 -14.31
CA PRO A 41 3.65 8.41 -15.51
C PRO A 41 4.03 7.62 -16.77
N ARG A 42 5.28 7.19 -16.87
CA ARG A 42 5.79 6.36 -17.98
C ARG A 42 5.17 4.95 -18.03
N ASP A 43 4.71 4.42 -16.91
CA ASP A 43 4.14 3.06 -16.80
C ASP A 43 2.64 3.03 -17.13
N VAL A 44 2.01 4.19 -17.31
CA VAL A 44 0.58 4.34 -17.57
C VAL A 44 0.35 4.57 -19.07
N ASN A 45 -0.86 4.23 -19.57
CA ASN A 45 -1.22 4.52 -20.95
C ASN A 45 -1.02 6.02 -21.25
N PRO A 46 -0.20 6.38 -22.28
CA PRO A 46 0.11 7.76 -22.62
C PRO A 46 -1.12 8.65 -22.85
N GLU A 47 -2.23 8.09 -23.35
CA GLU A 47 -3.47 8.83 -23.56
C GLU A 47 -4.12 9.35 -22.28
N LEU A 48 -3.79 8.73 -21.11
CA LEU A 48 -4.33 9.08 -19.78
C LEU A 48 -3.39 9.98 -18.99
N VAL A 49 -2.24 10.33 -19.53
CA VAL A 49 -1.20 11.08 -18.83
C VAL A 49 -0.89 12.35 -19.60
N ASP A 50 -0.77 13.45 -18.87
CA ASP A 50 -0.33 14.73 -19.44
C ASP A 50 1.00 14.56 -20.19
N THR A 51 1.06 15.07 -21.41
CA THR A 51 2.23 14.96 -22.30
C THR A 51 3.52 15.51 -21.69
N THR A 52 3.41 16.48 -20.79
CA THR A 52 4.55 17.10 -20.10
C THR A 52 5.25 16.16 -19.12
N VAL A 53 4.54 15.16 -18.60
CA VAL A 53 5.05 14.24 -17.57
C VAL A 53 5.17 12.78 -18.03
N GLN A 54 4.70 12.43 -19.23
CA GLN A 54 4.73 11.05 -19.77
C GLN A 54 6.13 10.42 -19.76
N HIS A 55 7.18 11.22 -19.87
CA HIS A 55 8.58 10.77 -19.93
C HIS A 55 9.14 10.45 -18.53
N ILE A 56 8.45 10.82 -17.44
CA ILE A 56 8.95 10.66 -16.08
C ILE A 56 8.82 9.21 -15.65
N GLY A 57 9.96 8.53 -15.51
CA GLY A 57 10.04 7.13 -15.08
C GLY A 57 10.62 6.93 -13.68
N TYR A 58 10.95 8.01 -12.94
CA TYR A 58 11.48 7.95 -11.56
C TYR A 58 11.26 9.28 -10.85
N ASN A 59 11.27 9.24 -9.52
CA ASN A 59 11.14 10.43 -8.65
C ASN A 59 9.93 11.32 -8.97
N HIS A 60 8.86 10.74 -9.54
CA HIS A 60 7.62 11.47 -9.72
C HIS A 60 6.98 11.77 -8.36
N THR A 61 6.60 13.01 -8.16
CA THR A 61 5.89 13.48 -6.97
C THR A 61 4.51 13.99 -7.38
N ILE A 62 3.54 13.80 -6.50
CA ILE A 62 2.20 14.38 -6.68
C ILE A 62 2.33 15.90 -6.59
N ALA A 63 1.68 16.61 -7.50
CA ALA A 63 1.63 18.07 -7.48
C ALA A 63 0.95 18.58 -6.20
N ASP A 64 1.33 19.76 -5.78
CA ASP A 64 0.69 20.43 -4.65
C ASP A 64 -0.80 20.65 -4.95
N PHE A 65 -1.63 20.38 -3.96
CA PHE A 65 -3.07 20.55 -4.09
C PHE A 65 -3.67 21.32 -2.90
N ALA A 66 -4.81 21.92 -3.15
CA ALA A 66 -5.63 22.57 -2.14
C ALA A 66 -7.09 22.37 -2.47
N PHE A 67 -7.81 21.59 -1.64
CA PHE A 67 -9.20 21.23 -1.84
C PHE A 67 -10.03 21.49 -0.58
N THR A 68 -11.29 21.77 -0.76
CA THR A 68 -12.25 21.89 0.35
C THR A 68 -12.81 20.49 0.68
N ASN A 69 -12.72 20.10 1.95
CA ASN A 69 -13.25 18.81 2.40
C ASN A 69 -14.76 18.92 2.73
N GLN A 70 -15.37 17.79 3.04
CA GLN A 70 -16.81 17.67 3.39
C GLN A 70 -17.25 18.52 4.60
N ASN A 71 -16.32 19.06 5.38
CA ASN A 71 -16.58 19.95 6.51
C ASN A 71 -16.33 21.43 6.16
N GLY A 72 -16.16 21.76 4.89
CA GLY A 72 -15.85 23.11 4.43
C GLY A 72 -14.43 23.60 4.75
N LYS A 73 -13.54 22.70 5.21
CA LYS A 73 -12.16 23.05 5.58
C LYS A 73 -11.23 22.85 4.39
N LEU A 74 -10.32 23.80 4.17
CA LEU A 74 -9.24 23.69 3.20
C LEU A 74 -8.25 22.61 3.65
N ILE A 75 -7.97 21.65 2.78
CA ILE A 75 -7.01 20.56 2.96
C ILE A 75 -5.95 20.66 1.86
N THR A 76 -4.71 20.52 2.24
CA THR A 76 -3.55 20.61 1.36
C THR A 76 -2.65 19.39 1.51
N GLN A 77 -1.69 19.20 0.61
CA GLN A 77 -0.68 18.12 0.75
C GLN A 77 0.09 18.20 2.08
N LYS A 78 0.18 19.37 2.72
CA LYS A 78 0.86 19.54 4.02
C LYS A 78 0.17 18.79 5.16
N ASP A 79 -1.14 18.61 5.07
CA ASP A 79 -1.93 17.85 6.05
C ASP A 79 -1.58 16.35 6.04
N TYR A 80 -0.94 15.88 4.94
CA TYR A 80 -0.53 14.51 4.71
C TYR A 80 0.98 14.28 4.80
N THR A 81 1.75 15.30 5.18
CA THR A 81 3.20 15.18 5.38
C THR A 81 3.51 14.09 6.40
N ASP A 82 4.49 13.23 6.09
CA ASP A 82 4.92 12.08 6.91
C ASP A 82 3.81 11.05 7.20
N LYS A 83 2.78 11.02 6.36
CA LYS A 83 1.70 10.04 6.44
C LYS A 83 1.63 9.21 5.17
N ILE A 84 1.10 8.01 5.32
CA ILE A 84 0.71 7.17 4.20
C ILE A 84 -0.77 7.42 3.97
N TYR A 85 -1.19 7.73 2.75
CA TYR A 85 -2.61 7.83 2.47
C TYR A 85 -3.00 6.99 1.25
N VAL A 86 -4.17 6.40 1.32
CA VAL A 86 -4.82 5.72 0.22
C VAL A 86 -5.78 6.70 -0.41
N ALA A 87 -5.54 7.03 -1.67
CA ALA A 87 -6.41 7.91 -2.44
C ALA A 87 -7.34 7.11 -3.34
N ASP A 88 -8.59 7.52 -3.42
CA ASP A 88 -9.55 7.07 -4.42
C ASP A 88 -10.25 8.26 -5.08
N PHE A 89 -10.82 8.01 -6.25
CA PHE A 89 -11.53 9.01 -7.03
C PHE A 89 -12.94 8.49 -7.30
N PHE A 90 -13.93 9.31 -7.00
CA PHE A 90 -15.33 8.94 -7.12
C PHE A 90 -16.19 10.07 -7.72
N PHE A 91 -17.40 9.75 -8.09
CA PHE A 91 -18.49 10.71 -8.36
C PHE A 91 -19.80 10.15 -7.80
N THR A 92 -20.61 11.00 -7.19
CA THR A 92 -21.79 10.58 -6.42
C THR A 92 -22.88 9.94 -7.29
N THR A 93 -22.93 10.28 -8.56
CA THR A 93 -23.89 9.73 -9.53
C THR A 93 -23.49 8.40 -10.14
N CYS A 94 -22.36 7.78 -9.73
CA CYS A 94 -21.89 6.49 -10.21
C CYS A 94 -22.73 5.34 -9.67
N PRO A 95 -23.47 4.59 -10.52
CA PRO A 95 -24.38 3.54 -10.04
C PRO A 95 -23.71 2.17 -9.83
N THR A 96 -22.46 1.99 -10.24
CA THR A 96 -21.85 0.66 -10.37
C THR A 96 -20.63 0.45 -9.49
N ILE A 97 -19.48 1.02 -9.87
CA ILE A 97 -18.20 0.73 -9.22
C ILE A 97 -17.97 1.54 -7.94
N CYS A 98 -18.46 2.79 -7.89
CA CYS A 98 -18.23 3.66 -6.74
C CYS A 98 -18.84 3.14 -5.44
N PRO A 99 -20.06 2.56 -5.40
CA PRO A 99 -20.58 1.93 -4.19
C PRO A 99 -19.64 0.84 -3.68
N LYS A 100 -19.15 -0.03 -4.55
CA LYS A 100 -18.21 -1.10 -4.17
C LYS A 100 -16.86 -0.55 -3.69
N MET A 101 -16.36 0.52 -4.30
CA MET A 101 -15.15 1.20 -3.82
C MET A 101 -15.38 1.79 -2.43
N THR A 102 -16.52 2.44 -2.20
CA THR A 102 -16.89 3.00 -0.90
C THR A 102 -16.93 1.92 0.18
N ASP A 103 -17.54 0.77 -0.09
CA ASP A 103 -17.56 -0.37 0.84
C ASP A 103 -16.15 -0.83 1.20
N ASN A 104 -15.26 -0.92 0.20
CA ASN A 104 -13.86 -1.27 0.42
C ASN A 104 -13.13 -0.20 1.26
N MET A 105 -13.40 1.09 1.03
CA MET A 105 -12.80 2.18 1.81
C MET A 105 -13.30 2.17 3.26
N VAL A 106 -14.59 1.88 3.50
CA VAL A 106 -15.16 1.71 4.86
C VAL A 106 -14.51 0.52 5.56
N TRP A 107 -14.36 -0.61 4.87
CA TRP A 107 -13.65 -1.75 5.42
C TRP A 107 -12.20 -1.39 5.76
N LEU A 108 -11.47 -0.75 4.84
CA LEU A 108 -10.10 -0.32 5.05
C LEU A 108 -10.00 0.64 6.24
N GLN A 109 -10.92 1.60 6.37
CA GLN A 109 -10.99 2.52 7.50
C GLN A 109 -11.04 1.78 8.85
N SER A 110 -11.81 0.69 8.92
CA SER A 110 -11.88 -0.14 10.11
C SER A 110 -10.54 -0.82 10.45
N GLN A 111 -9.78 -1.25 9.43
CA GLN A 111 -8.50 -1.92 9.60
C GLN A 111 -7.38 -0.96 10.05
N ILE A 112 -7.42 0.29 9.56
CA ILE A 112 -6.36 1.27 9.85
C ILE A 112 -6.63 2.11 11.10
N LYS A 113 -7.72 1.89 11.80
CA LYS A 113 -8.13 2.68 12.99
C LYS A 113 -7.03 2.86 14.04
N ASN A 114 -6.16 1.85 14.19
CA ASN A 114 -5.06 1.87 15.16
C ASN A 114 -3.73 2.38 14.56
N TYR A 115 -3.73 2.85 13.32
CA TYR A 115 -2.55 3.35 12.61
C TYR A 115 -2.68 4.84 12.28
N PRO A 116 -2.36 5.75 13.22
CA PRO A 116 -2.62 7.20 13.08
C PRO A 116 -1.84 7.86 11.93
N LYS A 117 -0.81 7.18 11.42
CA LYS A 117 -0.03 7.63 10.25
C LYS A 117 -0.63 7.18 8.91
N VAL A 118 -1.69 6.39 8.92
CA VAL A 118 -2.38 5.94 7.70
C VAL A 118 -3.71 6.67 7.59
N MET A 119 -3.96 7.28 6.44
CA MET A 119 -5.16 8.08 6.17
C MET A 119 -5.85 7.62 4.89
N LEU A 120 -7.11 7.96 4.76
CA LEU A 120 -7.89 7.80 3.52
C LEU A 120 -8.21 9.18 2.96
N LEU A 121 -8.14 9.32 1.64
CA LEU A 121 -8.40 10.56 0.94
C LEU A 121 -9.22 10.25 -0.32
N SER A 122 -10.53 10.52 -0.26
CA SER A 122 -11.42 10.34 -1.40
C SER A 122 -11.63 11.68 -2.09
N HIS A 123 -11.39 11.71 -3.40
CA HIS A 123 -11.57 12.89 -4.25
C HIS A 123 -12.81 12.76 -5.11
N SER A 124 -13.72 13.74 -5.05
CA SER A 124 -14.74 13.85 -6.10
C SER A 124 -14.10 14.38 -7.39
N VAL A 125 -14.48 13.77 -8.51
CA VAL A 125 -14.07 14.23 -9.85
C VAL A 125 -15.14 15.07 -10.54
N THR A 126 -16.26 15.32 -9.85
CA THR A 126 -17.38 16.14 -10.33
C THR A 126 -17.72 17.25 -9.31
N PRO A 127 -16.79 18.19 -9.06
CA PRO A 127 -16.93 19.19 -8.00
C PRO A 127 -18.18 20.10 -8.19
N ASP A 128 -18.63 20.28 -9.41
CA ASP A 128 -19.83 21.09 -9.72
C ASP A 128 -21.13 20.43 -9.22
N ILE A 129 -21.15 19.09 -9.10
CA ILE A 129 -22.27 18.31 -8.63
C ILE A 129 -22.12 17.98 -7.15
N ASP A 130 -20.90 17.62 -6.74
CA ASP A 130 -20.55 17.12 -5.40
C ASP A 130 -20.07 18.25 -4.48
N SER A 131 -20.49 19.49 -4.71
CA SER A 131 -20.08 20.63 -3.89
C SER A 131 -20.56 20.50 -2.44
N VAL A 132 -19.78 21.07 -1.52
CA VAL A 132 -20.20 21.25 -0.12
C VAL A 132 -21.24 22.35 -0.09
N SER A 133 -22.47 22.03 0.28
CA SER A 133 -23.58 22.99 0.43
C SER A 133 -23.51 23.75 1.76
#